data_7ded05fc00f97c0820b3a5e6d3b0b68c
#
_entry.id   7ded05fc00f97c0820b3a5e6d3b0b68c
#
_cell.length_a   1.000
_cell.length_b   1.000
_cell.length_c   1.000
_cell.angle_alpha   90.00
_cell.angle_beta   90.00
_cell.angle_gamma   90.00
#
_symmetry.space_group_name_H-M   'P 1'
#
loop_
_entity.id
_entity.type
_entity.pdbx_description
1 polymer ?
#
loop_
_entity_poly.entity_id
_entity_poly.type
_entity_poly.pdbx_seq_one_letter_code
_entity_poly.pdbx_strand_id
1 'polypeptide(L)'
;LFEGQNLSNGSAAGKETVMKKDIYPERSQVAAKILEANVSSDILLVPIDFAKREHVVQICLGTGKFVYKRALNVKNTPAGAQYLTERIATCCHRFGIAHENVLIGGEDPPEYVMNFVHAFLATKHHFVRINAHEGKKYRTNTRATSDTLVLNGIAQAIICRRSYDIAQMDDLYHVMKSSERTRRRLVKQETAVKNRIHREVDILFPGFLSEKASGLTPFSGPTLDLMEKDFSVARIRGIRLDTLVRHLKGSRVQKPEDVAAKLKDLAQNTLIPVPEVVPYHSHSLAIKVGLMRSIRQGLFAEECEMARGLVQTPGFFLTSVPGLGVVLASGIVSEYGDPACWPSTNEMASYAGIVPREYQSGGPDCAPVKGKLPLDANHHLKDWLLQAAYHVGTTPHPAWRKLDLPGNEHQLYMHYQRVEMREGRSRLSTAKSLLRIARAMTRDQRIYLPSNALNPLAANALSTEPYLEYHRIINDSLTQKWKAYDLSGIPDERNCFVRWQEELKTLAKHAGVDCK
;
A
#
# COMPACT_ATOMS: atom_id res chain seq x y z
N LEU A 1 21.94 -2.98 -64.66
CA LEU A 1 22.25 -1.64 -65.13
C LEU A 1 22.23 -0.66 -63.95
N PHE A 2 23.38 -0.12 -63.75
CA PHE A 2 23.99 0.96 -62.94
C PHE A 2 24.60 0.48 -61.62
N GLU A 3 25.90 0.21 -61.62
CA GLU A 3 27.09 1.04 -61.30
C GLU A 3 26.78 1.97 -60.10
N GLY A 4 27.36 1.86 -58.94
CA GLY A 4 28.77 1.82 -58.61
C GLY A 4 29.12 3.18 -58.01
N GLN A 5 29.24 3.25 -56.65
CA GLN A 5 30.20 4.17 -56.03
C GLN A 5 30.64 3.67 -54.64
N ASN A 6 31.91 3.33 -54.58
CA ASN A 6 32.65 3.13 -53.37
C ASN A 6 32.74 4.45 -52.57
N LEU A 7 32.47 4.42 -51.28
CA LEU A 7 33.00 5.38 -50.31
C LEU A 7 33.48 4.66 -49.07
N SER A 8 34.76 4.64 -49.00
CA SER A 8 35.73 4.60 -47.89
C SER A 8 35.27 4.16 -46.50
N ASN A 9 35.94 3.12 -46.08
CA ASN A 9 36.18 2.69 -44.71
C ASN A 9 36.45 3.84 -43.72
N GLY A 10 35.49 4.03 -42.77
CA GLY A 10 35.71 4.68 -41.50
C GLY A 10 35.57 3.65 -40.41
N SER A 11 36.67 3.13 -39.91
CA SER A 11 36.76 2.27 -38.73
C SER A 11 36.22 3.01 -37.52
N ALA A 12 34.94 2.85 -37.24
CA ALA A 12 34.37 3.11 -35.93
C ALA A 12 34.53 1.83 -35.10
N ALA A 13 35.60 1.76 -34.31
CA ALA A 13 35.71 0.80 -33.24
C ALA A 13 34.49 0.95 -32.31
N GLY A 14 33.51 0.09 -32.51
CA GLY A 14 32.41 -0.06 -31.61
C GLY A 14 32.94 -0.43 -30.24
N LYS A 15 32.89 0.51 -29.31
CA LYS A 15 33.01 0.18 -27.89
C LYS A 15 31.85 -0.78 -27.61
N GLU A 16 32.13 -2.08 -27.60
CA GLU A 16 31.31 -3.05 -26.93
C GLU A 16 31.17 -2.57 -25.48
N THR A 17 30.05 -1.94 -25.19
CA THR A 17 29.64 -1.68 -23.83
C THR A 17 29.28 -3.04 -23.26
N VAL A 18 30.28 -3.74 -22.71
CA VAL A 18 30.04 -4.93 -21.90
C VAL A 18 29.14 -4.50 -20.76
N MET A 19 27.85 -4.71 -20.92
CA MET A 19 26.92 -4.61 -19.81
C MET A 19 27.35 -5.68 -18.81
N LYS A 20 28.07 -5.28 -17.77
CA LYS A 20 28.27 -6.08 -16.57
C LYS A 20 26.89 -6.30 -15.96
N LYS A 21 26.19 -7.34 -16.41
CA LYS A 21 25.01 -7.83 -15.74
C LYS A 21 25.53 -8.55 -14.51
N ASP A 22 25.42 -7.88 -13.36
CA ASP A 22 25.79 -8.48 -12.09
C ASP A 22 24.96 -9.76 -11.89
N ILE A 23 25.62 -10.85 -11.56
CA ILE A 23 24.98 -12.15 -11.24
C ILE A 23 24.05 -12.01 -10.02
N TYR A 24 24.30 -10.98 -9.19
CA TYR A 24 23.52 -10.66 -8.00
C TYR A 24 22.70 -9.38 -8.27
N PRO A 25 21.36 -9.47 -8.39
CA PRO A 25 20.55 -8.26 -8.38
C PRO A 25 20.81 -7.53 -7.05
N GLU A 26 21.32 -6.32 -7.12
CA GLU A 26 21.58 -5.48 -5.95
C GLU A 26 20.28 -5.24 -5.18
N ARG A 27 20.15 -5.88 -4.04
CA ARG A 27 19.02 -5.70 -3.14
C ARG A 27 19.30 -4.64 -2.09
N SER A 28 20.55 -4.56 -1.61
CA SER A 28 21.06 -3.51 -0.75
C SER A 28 22.25 -2.85 -1.41
N GLN A 29 22.11 -1.60 -1.81
CA GLN A 29 23.20 -0.83 -2.42
C GLN A 29 24.33 -0.56 -1.42
N VAL A 30 23.99 -0.39 -0.13
CA VAL A 30 24.99 -0.16 0.92
C VAL A 30 25.80 -1.43 1.16
N ALA A 31 25.16 -2.57 1.36
CA ALA A 31 25.86 -3.84 1.55
C ALA A 31 26.68 -4.22 0.33
N ALA A 32 26.16 -4.02 -0.89
CA ALA A 32 26.88 -4.29 -2.12
C ALA A 32 28.19 -3.49 -2.20
N LYS A 33 28.14 -2.18 -1.98
CA LYS A 33 29.31 -1.30 -1.97
C LYS A 33 30.36 -1.74 -0.96
N ILE A 34 29.97 -2.05 0.27
CA ILE A 34 30.89 -2.48 1.33
C ILE A 34 31.51 -3.83 0.97
N LEU A 35 30.71 -4.80 0.49
CA LEU A 35 31.18 -6.14 0.14
C LEU A 35 32.06 -6.18 -1.13
N GLU A 36 31.96 -5.18 -2.00
CA GLU A 36 32.78 -5.06 -3.21
C GLU A 36 34.07 -4.31 -2.98
N ALA A 37 34.00 -3.24 -2.18
CA ALA A 37 35.14 -2.37 -1.93
C ALA A 37 36.16 -2.96 -0.95
N ASN A 38 35.79 -3.98 -0.15
CA ASN A 38 36.60 -4.49 0.95
C ASN A 38 36.86 -5.99 0.85
N VAL A 39 38.01 -6.41 1.36
CA VAL A 39 38.31 -7.83 1.56
C VAL A 39 37.43 -8.36 2.70
N SER A 40 36.96 -9.61 2.61
CA SER A 40 36.05 -10.21 3.60
C SER A 40 36.59 -10.17 5.06
N SER A 41 37.91 -10.09 5.27
CA SER A 41 38.52 -9.91 6.60
C SER A 41 38.27 -8.54 7.19
N ASP A 42 38.06 -7.53 6.34
CA ASP A 42 37.95 -6.11 6.72
C ASP A 42 36.49 -5.64 6.86
N ILE A 43 35.58 -6.61 6.90
CA ILE A 43 34.15 -6.39 7.09
C ILE A 43 33.71 -7.06 8.38
N LEU A 44 32.92 -6.33 9.18
CA LEU A 44 32.27 -6.84 10.37
C LEU A 44 30.76 -6.98 10.15
N LEU A 45 30.24 -8.19 10.38
CA LEU A 45 28.82 -8.47 10.31
C LEU A 45 28.25 -8.64 11.71
N VAL A 46 27.07 -8.08 11.96
CA VAL A 46 26.39 -8.15 13.24
C VAL A 46 24.96 -8.68 13.01
N PRO A 47 24.79 -9.99 12.80
CA PRO A 47 23.47 -10.59 12.71
C PRO A 47 22.73 -10.53 14.04
N ILE A 48 21.45 -10.12 13.99
CA ILE A 48 20.55 -9.97 15.13
C ILE A 48 19.30 -10.80 14.92
N ASP A 49 18.98 -11.64 15.87
CA ASP A 49 17.66 -12.27 16.01
C ASP A 49 16.83 -11.44 16.99
N PHE A 50 15.78 -10.81 16.47
CA PHE A 50 14.99 -9.84 17.23
C PHE A 50 13.97 -10.52 18.13
N ALA A 51 13.97 -10.13 19.41
CA ALA A 51 12.96 -10.52 20.37
C ALA A 51 12.44 -9.29 21.15
N LYS A 52 11.28 -9.44 21.78
CA LYS A 52 10.59 -8.32 22.44
C LYS A 52 11.37 -7.69 23.58
N ARG A 53 12.10 -8.49 24.36
CA ARG A 53 12.80 -8.04 25.57
C ARG A 53 14.32 -8.08 25.45
N GLU A 54 14.84 -9.10 24.81
CA GLU A 54 16.27 -9.36 24.74
C GLU A 54 16.60 -10.01 23.40
N HIS A 55 17.42 -9.34 22.61
CA HIS A 55 17.84 -9.79 21.28
C HIS A 55 19.02 -10.76 21.42
N VAL A 56 19.08 -11.76 20.55
CA VAL A 56 20.24 -12.62 20.42
C VAL A 56 21.09 -12.10 19.27
N VAL A 57 22.36 -11.79 19.57
CA VAL A 57 23.27 -11.13 18.64
C VAL A 57 24.56 -11.92 18.53
N GLN A 58 25.10 -11.98 17.34
CA GLN A 58 26.44 -12.50 17.12
C GLN A 58 27.27 -11.46 16.34
N ILE A 59 28.59 -11.51 16.51
CA ILE A 59 29.51 -10.70 15.71
C ILE A 59 30.41 -11.66 14.94
N CYS A 60 30.52 -11.46 13.64
CA CYS A 60 31.35 -12.27 12.79
C CYS A 60 32.09 -11.41 11.73
N LEU A 61 33.21 -11.92 11.25
CA LEU A 61 33.92 -11.34 10.12
C LEU A 61 33.16 -11.62 8.82
N GLY A 62 33.35 -10.84 7.79
CA GLY A 62 32.78 -11.08 6.46
C GLY A 62 33.17 -12.43 5.84
N THR A 63 34.18 -13.10 6.40
CA THR A 63 34.53 -14.49 6.08
C THR A 63 33.53 -15.51 6.65
N GLY A 64 32.55 -15.08 7.45
CA GLY A 64 31.59 -15.96 8.16
C GLY A 64 32.10 -16.52 9.48
N LYS A 65 33.30 -16.14 9.95
CA LYS A 65 33.88 -16.61 11.21
C LYS A 65 33.35 -15.80 12.39
N PHE A 66 32.64 -16.44 13.33
CA PHE A 66 32.17 -15.83 14.56
C PHE A 66 33.32 -15.40 15.47
N VAL A 67 33.21 -14.18 16.02
CA VAL A 67 34.20 -13.62 16.96
C VAL A 67 34.05 -14.20 18.36
N TYR A 68 32.81 -14.44 18.76
CA TYR A 68 32.49 -15.02 20.08
C TYR A 68 32.00 -16.46 19.96
N LYS A 69 32.38 -17.30 20.92
CA LYS A 69 31.88 -18.69 21.00
C LYS A 69 30.39 -18.78 21.32
N ARG A 70 29.88 -17.83 22.09
CA ARG A 70 28.47 -17.74 22.49
C ARG A 70 27.87 -16.45 21.94
N ALA A 71 26.62 -16.50 21.56
CA ALA A 71 25.87 -15.32 21.19
C ALA A 71 25.75 -14.36 22.40
N LEU A 72 25.63 -13.08 22.10
CA LEU A 72 25.41 -12.02 23.08
C LEU A 72 23.91 -11.83 23.27
N ASN A 73 23.49 -11.73 24.53
CA ASN A 73 22.12 -11.33 24.87
C ASN A 73 22.09 -9.81 25.07
N VAL A 74 21.31 -9.13 24.26
CA VAL A 74 21.25 -7.67 24.24
C VAL A 74 19.82 -7.22 24.54
N LYS A 75 19.65 -6.51 25.66
CA LYS A 75 18.32 -6.02 26.06
C LYS A 75 17.80 -4.98 25.06
N ASN A 76 16.49 -5.01 24.82
CA ASN A 76 15.81 -3.99 24.00
C ASN A 76 15.61 -2.70 24.81
N THR A 77 16.72 -2.04 25.16
CA THR A 77 16.80 -0.82 25.96
C THR A 77 17.94 0.08 25.46
N PRO A 78 17.98 1.38 25.81
CA PRO A 78 19.10 2.25 25.46
C PRO A 78 20.46 1.71 25.95
N ALA A 79 20.52 1.17 27.16
CA ALA A 79 21.73 0.55 27.71
C ALA A 79 22.14 -0.70 26.90
N GLY A 80 21.19 -1.48 26.40
CA GLY A 80 21.49 -2.62 25.54
C GLY A 80 22.03 -2.19 24.17
N ALA A 81 21.47 -1.15 23.57
CA ALA A 81 21.99 -0.57 22.33
C ALA A 81 23.42 -0.04 22.51
N GLN A 82 23.66 0.70 23.59
CA GLN A 82 25.00 1.18 23.94
C GLN A 82 25.99 0.03 24.13
N TYR A 83 25.62 -0.98 24.91
CA TYR A 83 26.44 -2.19 25.12
C TYR A 83 26.83 -2.85 23.78
N LEU A 84 25.90 -3.00 22.86
CA LEU A 84 26.19 -3.58 21.54
C LEU A 84 27.12 -2.67 20.72
N THR A 85 26.92 -1.36 20.75
CA THR A 85 27.79 -0.38 20.08
C THR A 85 29.24 -0.47 20.61
N GLU A 86 29.43 -0.58 21.93
CA GLU A 86 30.74 -0.75 22.57
C GLU A 86 31.40 -2.08 22.15
N ARG A 87 30.63 -3.17 22.06
CA ARG A 87 31.11 -4.47 21.57
C ARG A 87 31.54 -4.42 20.11
N ILE A 88 30.78 -3.73 19.25
CA ILE A 88 31.14 -3.50 17.86
C ILE A 88 32.46 -2.72 17.77
N ALA A 89 32.58 -1.59 18.50
CA ALA A 89 33.78 -0.77 18.52
C ALA A 89 35.01 -1.57 19.00
N THR A 90 34.85 -2.40 20.04
CA THR A 90 35.92 -3.29 20.53
C THR A 90 36.37 -4.27 19.46
N CYS A 91 35.44 -4.84 18.68
CA CYS A 91 35.78 -5.74 17.58
C CYS A 91 36.46 -5.00 16.43
N CYS A 92 35.97 -3.83 16.06
CA CYS A 92 36.59 -2.98 15.04
C CYS A 92 38.05 -2.67 15.40
N HIS A 93 38.31 -2.23 16.62
CA HIS A 93 39.68 -1.96 17.11
C HIS A 93 40.54 -3.22 17.08
N ARG A 94 40.02 -4.36 17.58
CA ARG A 94 40.78 -5.62 17.65
C ARG A 94 41.21 -6.14 16.29
N PHE A 95 40.37 -5.98 15.27
CA PHE A 95 40.62 -6.52 13.94
C PHE A 95 41.06 -5.47 12.92
N GLY A 96 41.21 -4.20 13.31
CA GLY A 96 41.60 -3.12 12.41
C GLY A 96 40.52 -2.78 11.38
N ILE A 97 39.26 -3.03 11.67
CA ILE A 97 38.14 -2.84 10.75
C ILE A 97 37.62 -1.40 10.88
N ALA A 98 37.48 -0.71 9.74
CA ALA A 98 36.88 0.62 9.71
C ALA A 98 35.40 0.56 10.09
N HIS A 99 34.92 1.59 10.81
CA HIS A 99 33.54 1.62 11.32
C HIS A 99 32.48 1.62 10.20
N GLU A 100 32.80 2.22 9.06
CA GLU A 100 31.99 2.21 7.84
C GLU A 100 31.83 0.83 7.20
N ASN A 101 32.67 -0.14 7.56
CA ASN A 101 32.63 -1.50 7.06
C ASN A 101 31.82 -2.44 7.98
N VAL A 102 31.04 -1.89 8.89
CA VAL A 102 30.17 -2.65 9.78
C VAL A 102 28.77 -2.75 9.18
N LEU A 103 28.29 -3.97 8.96
CA LEU A 103 26.93 -4.28 8.53
C LEU A 103 26.14 -4.95 9.65
N ILE A 104 25.15 -4.25 10.18
CA ILE A 104 24.21 -4.80 11.16
C ILE A 104 22.99 -5.32 10.39
N GLY A 105 22.50 -6.51 10.69
CA GLY A 105 21.35 -7.06 9.99
C GLY A 105 20.50 -8.01 10.81
N GLY A 106 19.18 -8.02 10.51
CA GLY A 106 18.24 -8.92 11.14
C GLY A 106 17.10 -9.32 10.22
N GLU A 107 16.39 -10.40 10.57
CA GLU A 107 15.18 -10.79 9.86
C GLU A 107 14.12 -9.70 10.07
N ASP A 108 13.35 -9.36 9.02
CA ASP A 108 12.35 -8.27 8.96
C ASP A 108 11.93 -7.74 10.35
N PRO A 109 12.53 -6.61 10.83
CA PRO A 109 12.38 -6.19 12.22
C PRO A 109 10.91 -5.87 12.53
N PRO A 110 10.33 -6.49 13.56
CA PRO A 110 8.97 -6.17 13.99
C PRO A 110 8.88 -4.72 14.52
N GLU A 111 7.69 -4.12 14.45
CA GLU A 111 7.47 -2.72 14.87
C GLU A 111 8.01 -2.41 16.27
N TYR A 112 7.90 -3.36 17.21
CA TYR A 112 8.35 -3.16 18.61
C TYR A 112 9.88 -3.11 18.79
N VAL A 113 10.68 -3.40 17.78
CA VAL A 113 12.14 -3.27 17.80
C VAL A 113 12.65 -2.10 16.99
N MET A 114 11.78 -1.36 16.30
CA MET A 114 12.21 -0.25 15.45
C MET A 114 12.97 0.82 16.23
N ASN A 115 12.59 1.12 17.47
CA ASN A 115 13.34 2.06 18.31
C ASN A 115 14.79 1.61 18.55
N PHE A 116 15.03 0.30 18.67
CA PHE A 116 16.37 -0.26 18.79
C PHE A 116 17.15 -0.12 17.48
N VAL A 117 16.52 -0.38 16.33
CA VAL A 117 17.11 -0.17 15.00
C VAL A 117 17.46 1.30 14.78
N HIS A 118 16.56 2.22 15.12
CA HIS A 118 16.80 3.67 15.00
C HIS A 118 17.98 4.14 15.85
N ALA A 119 18.23 3.53 17.00
CA ALA A 119 19.39 3.85 17.82
C ALA A 119 20.72 3.60 17.09
N PHE A 120 20.79 2.56 16.23
CA PHE A 120 21.96 2.30 15.38
C PHE A 120 22.03 3.19 14.15
N LEU A 121 20.90 3.47 13.52
CA LEU A 121 20.85 4.41 12.39
C LEU A 121 21.32 5.82 12.82
N ALA A 122 20.98 6.25 14.04
CA ALA A 122 21.45 7.52 14.60
C ALA A 122 22.97 7.56 14.82
N THR A 123 23.62 6.43 15.02
CA THR A 123 25.09 6.31 15.17
C THR A 123 25.82 6.10 13.84
N LYS A 124 25.14 6.28 12.71
CA LYS A 124 25.67 6.08 11.35
C LYS A 124 26.10 4.65 11.03
N HIS A 125 25.65 3.64 11.75
CA HIS A 125 25.82 2.25 11.38
C HIS A 125 24.92 1.89 10.19
N HIS A 126 25.43 1.04 9.33
CA HIS A 126 24.65 0.50 8.22
C HIS A 126 23.80 -0.68 8.71
N PHE A 127 22.50 -0.51 8.63
CA PHE A 127 21.55 -1.55 9.01
C PHE A 127 20.88 -2.11 7.75
N VAL A 128 20.86 -3.45 7.63
CA VAL A 128 20.19 -4.15 6.53
C VAL A 128 19.16 -5.14 7.08
N ARG A 129 18.06 -5.32 6.36
CA ARG A 129 17.04 -6.31 6.69
C ARG A 129 17.16 -7.52 5.79
N ILE A 130 16.84 -8.68 6.33
CA ILE A 130 16.79 -9.94 5.62
C ILE A 130 15.36 -10.47 5.65
N ASN A 131 14.83 -10.86 4.50
CA ASN A 131 13.56 -11.57 4.47
C ASN A 131 13.71 -12.91 5.22
N ALA A 132 12.81 -13.22 6.16
CA ALA A 132 12.88 -14.42 6.99
C ALA A 132 12.93 -15.72 6.16
N HIS A 133 12.27 -15.75 4.98
CA HIS A 133 12.34 -16.90 4.08
C HIS A 133 13.73 -17.04 3.44
N GLU A 134 14.38 -15.95 3.09
CA GLU A 134 15.77 -15.97 2.58
C GLU A 134 16.72 -16.38 3.72
N GLY A 135 16.63 -15.77 4.90
CA GLY A 135 17.44 -16.17 6.06
C GLY A 135 17.38 -17.68 6.34
N LYS A 136 16.18 -18.25 6.25
CA LYS A 136 15.99 -19.70 6.43
C LYS A 136 16.71 -20.54 5.36
N LYS A 137 16.77 -20.11 4.11
CA LYS A 137 17.48 -20.85 3.03
C LYS A 137 18.98 -20.94 3.26
N TYR A 138 19.55 -19.96 3.94
CA TYR A 138 21.00 -19.90 4.20
C TYR A 138 21.41 -20.50 5.54
N ARG A 139 20.50 -21.09 6.32
CA ARG A 139 20.83 -21.84 7.53
C ARG A 139 21.57 -23.12 7.16
N THR A 140 22.58 -23.47 7.93
CA THR A 140 23.36 -24.71 7.73
C THR A 140 22.52 -25.97 7.95
N ASN A 141 21.45 -25.85 8.74
CA ASN A 141 20.47 -26.92 8.93
C ASN A 141 19.06 -26.34 8.86
N THR A 142 18.26 -26.78 7.87
CA THR A 142 16.89 -26.32 7.66
C THR A 142 15.85 -27.14 8.44
N ARG A 143 16.23 -28.26 9.04
CA ARG A 143 15.35 -29.15 9.81
C ARG A 143 15.31 -28.80 11.31
N ALA A 144 16.30 -28.05 11.79
CA ALA A 144 16.37 -27.59 13.18
C ALA A 144 16.25 -26.05 13.24
N THR A 145 15.78 -25.54 14.36
CA THR A 145 15.74 -24.10 14.64
C THR A 145 16.43 -23.85 15.98
N SER A 146 17.49 -23.06 15.96
CA SER A 146 18.15 -22.51 17.15
C SER A 146 18.64 -21.11 16.81
N ASP A 147 18.84 -20.28 17.83
CA ASP A 147 19.29 -18.90 17.65
C ASP A 147 20.61 -18.85 16.86
N THR A 148 21.54 -19.77 17.11
CA THR A 148 22.80 -19.87 16.37
C THR A 148 22.58 -20.13 14.87
N LEU A 149 21.61 -20.99 14.52
CA LEU A 149 21.27 -21.27 13.12
C LEU A 149 20.59 -20.09 12.44
N VAL A 150 19.75 -19.36 13.19
CA VAL A 150 19.11 -18.12 12.69
C VAL A 150 20.18 -17.07 12.40
N LEU A 151 21.08 -16.80 13.35
CA LEU A 151 22.16 -15.82 13.19
C LEU A 151 23.11 -16.19 12.06
N ASN A 152 23.42 -17.48 11.88
CA ASN A 152 24.21 -17.95 10.76
C ASN A 152 23.49 -17.71 9.42
N GLY A 153 22.20 -18.02 9.34
CA GLY A 153 21.39 -17.75 8.15
C GLY A 153 21.35 -16.26 7.78
N ILE A 154 21.21 -15.37 8.78
CA ILE A 154 21.26 -13.93 8.59
C ILE A 154 22.63 -13.48 8.06
N ALA A 155 23.73 -13.91 8.69
CA ALA A 155 25.08 -13.58 8.27
C ALA A 155 25.36 -14.04 6.83
N GLN A 156 25.02 -15.28 6.51
CA GLN A 156 25.20 -15.81 5.16
C GLN A 156 24.34 -15.10 4.11
N ALA A 157 23.12 -14.74 4.46
CA ALA A 157 22.26 -13.95 3.55
C ALA A 157 22.86 -12.57 3.25
N ILE A 158 23.53 -11.91 4.22
CA ILE A 158 24.23 -10.64 4.00
C ILE A 158 25.43 -10.89 3.05
N ILE A 159 26.28 -11.87 3.32
CA ILE A 159 27.44 -12.22 2.51
C ILE A 159 27.01 -12.53 1.06
N CYS A 160 25.91 -13.25 0.89
CA CYS A 160 25.35 -13.59 -0.41
C CYS A 160 24.53 -12.45 -1.04
N ARG A 161 24.64 -11.22 -0.54
CA ARG A 161 23.94 -10.02 -1.06
C ARG A 161 22.42 -10.19 -1.16
N ARG A 162 21.82 -10.89 -0.18
CA ARG A 162 20.37 -11.13 -0.11
C ARG A 162 19.67 -10.23 0.91
N SER A 163 20.37 -9.23 1.41
CA SER A 163 19.83 -8.19 2.29
C SER A 163 19.19 -7.05 1.49
N TYR A 164 18.32 -6.32 2.16
CA TYR A 164 17.70 -5.09 1.66
C TYR A 164 18.14 -3.95 2.56
N ASP A 165 18.38 -2.79 1.98
CA ASP A 165 18.54 -1.61 2.82
C ASP A 165 17.25 -1.47 3.65
N ILE A 166 17.41 -1.21 4.95
CA ILE A 166 16.36 -0.46 5.59
C ILE A 166 16.47 0.88 4.88
N ALA A 167 15.63 1.08 3.88
CA ALA A 167 15.33 2.42 3.47
C ALA A 167 15.18 3.19 4.78
N GLN A 168 15.81 4.34 4.92
CA GLN A 168 15.38 5.31 5.89
C GLN A 168 13.90 5.41 5.62
N MET A 169 13.13 4.54 6.27
CA MET A 169 11.69 4.61 6.18
C MET A 169 11.44 5.96 6.81
N ASP A 170 11.24 6.92 5.92
CA ASP A 170 10.71 8.21 6.32
C ASP A 170 9.59 7.83 7.29
N ASP A 171 9.66 8.28 8.53
CA ASP A 171 8.69 7.92 9.58
C ASP A 171 7.25 8.01 9.08
N LEU A 172 7.04 8.82 8.05
CA LEU A 172 5.81 9.02 7.33
C LEU A 172 5.27 7.76 6.62
N TYR A 173 6.10 7.05 5.84
CA TYR A 173 5.66 5.80 5.18
C TYR A 173 5.41 4.69 6.21
N HIS A 174 6.18 4.68 7.30
CA HIS A 174 5.96 3.74 8.38
C HIS A 174 4.61 3.98 9.08
N VAL A 175 4.30 5.24 9.40
CA VAL A 175 3.01 5.65 9.98
C VAL A 175 1.86 5.27 9.05
N MET A 176 1.95 5.63 7.76
CA MET A 176 0.95 5.27 6.76
C MET A 176 0.72 3.75 6.69
N LYS A 177 1.78 2.95 6.73
CA LYS A 177 1.70 1.50 6.70
C LYS A 177 1.05 0.93 7.95
N SER A 178 1.34 1.49 9.12
CA SER A 178 0.73 1.09 10.39
C SER A 178 -0.77 1.40 10.41
N SER A 179 -1.17 2.59 9.95
CA SER A 179 -2.57 2.99 9.80
C SER A 179 -3.31 2.11 8.79
N GLU A 180 -2.70 1.80 7.63
CA GLU A 180 -3.25 0.85 6.65
C GLU A 180 -3.55 -0.51 7.29
N ARG A 181 -2.59 -1.06 8.04
CA ARG A 181 -2.71 -2.36 8.71
C ARG A 181 -3.80 -2.34 9.77
N THR A 182 -3.91 -1.27 10.54
CA THR A 182 -4.96 -1.08 11.53
C THR A 182 -6.32 -0.96 10.86
N ARG A 183 -6.44 -0.13 9.81
CA ARG A 183 -7.65 -0.02 9.01
C ARG A 183 -8.11 -1.38 8.47
N ARG A 184 -7.21 -2.17 7.91
CA ARG A 184 -7.53 -3.53 7.40
C ARG A 184 -8.07 -4.46 8.49
N ARG A 185 -7.51 -4.39 9.72
CA ARG A 185 -8.02 -5.15 10.87
C ARG A 185 -9.44 -4.69 11.24
N LEU A 186 -9.68 -3.37 11.28
CA LEU A 186 -11.00 -2.80 11.55
C LEU A 186 -12.05 -3.20 10.50
N VAL A 187 -11.72 -3.23 9.20
CA VAL A 187 -12.61 -3.73 8.14
C VAL A 187 -13.01 -5.19 8.38
N LYS A 188 -12.06 -6.05 8.78
CA LYS A 188 -12.37 -7.44 9.13
C LYS A 188 -13.29 -7.53 10.35
N GLN A 189 -13.06 -6.69 11.37
CA GLN A 189 -13.92 -6.62 12.55
C GLN A 189 -15.32 -6.12 12.20
N GLU A 190 -15.44 -5.08 11.35
CA GLU A 190 -16.73 -4.59 10.87
C GLU A 190 -17.52 -5.71 10.18
N THR A 191 -16.86 -6.48 9.30
CA THR A 191 -17.49 -7.62 8.63
C THR A 191 -17.97 -8.69 9.62
N ALA A 192 -17.16 -9.00 10.63
CA ALA A 192 -17.55 -9.95 11.67
C ALA A 192 -18.74 -9.45 12.50
N VAL A 193 -18.79 -8.15 12.81
CA VAL A 193 -19.90 -7.54 13.52
C VAL A 193 -21.16 -7.52 12.65
N LYS A 194 -21.06 -7.21 11.36
CA LYS A 194 -22.18 -7.30 10.40
C LYS A 194 -22.83 -8.69 10.43
N ASN A 195 -22.04 -9.74 10.37
CA ASN A 195 -22.54 -11.11 10.41
C ASN A 195 -23.23 -11.45 11.74
N ARG A 196 -22.75 -10.88 12.86
CA ARG A 196 -23.40 -11.05 14.15
C ARG A 196 -24.72 -10.27 14.25
N ILE A 197 -24.78 -9.08 13.67
CA ILE A 197 -26.01 -8.27 13.58
C ILE A 197 -27.05 -8.99 12.71
N HIS A 198 -26.67 -9.57 11.57
CA HIS A 198 -27.60 -10.37 10.76
C HIS A 198 -28.32 -11.44 11.60
N ARG A 199 -27.57 -12.19 12.41
CA ARG A 199 -28.19 -13.22 13.28
C ARG A 199 -29.21 -12.66 14.24
N GLU A 200 -28.91 -11.53 14.90
CA GLU A 200 -29.86 -10.92 15.84
C GLU A 200 -31.11 -10.39 15.13
N VAL A 201 -30.91 -9.76 13.98
CA VAL A 201 -31.99 -9.22 13.17
C VAL A 201 -32.88 -10.33 12.62
N ASP A 202 -32.30 -11.45 12.17
CA ASP A 202 -33.10 -12.60 11.67
C ASP A 202 -33.97 -13.23 12.75
N ILE A 203 -33.58 -13.12 14.03
CA ILE A 203 -34.41 -13.55 15.18
C ILE A 203 -35.47 -12.50 15.48
N LEU A 204 -35.12 -11.22 15.51
CA LEU A 204 -36.01 -10.14 15.96
C LEU A 204 -36.95 -9.64 14.87
N PHE A 205 -36.49 -9.58 13.63
CA PHE A 205 -37.25 -9.08 12.49
C PHE A 205 -36.67 -9.62 11.16
N PRO A 206 -37.01 -10.87 10.81
CA PRO A 206 -36.57 -11.47 9.54
C PRO A 206 -36.93 -10.60 8.33
N GLY A 207 -35.99 -10.47 7.39
CA GLY A 207 -36.15 -9.69 6.16
C GLY A 207 -35.88 -8.18 6.30
N PHE A 208 -35.72 -7.65 7.52
CA PHE A 208 -35.47 -6.21 7.73
C PHE A 208 -34.22 -5.70 7.00
N LEU A 209 -33.12 -6.48 6.94
CA LEU A 209 -31.88 -6.12 6.23
C LEU A 209 -31.97 -6.33 4.70
N SER A 210 -33.11 -6.70 4.16
CA SER A 210 -33.36 -6.70 2.72
C SER A 210 -33.83 -5.31 2.28
N GLU A 211 -33.04 -4.60 1.49
CA GLU A 211 -33.39 -3.27 0.97
C GLU A 211 -34.68 -3.28 0.17
N LYS A 212 -34.94 -4.36 -0.58
CA LYS A 212 -36.19 -4.54 -1.32
C LYS A 212 -37.39 -4.60 -0.41
N ALA A 213 -37.29 -5.28 0.72
CA ALA A 213 -38.39 -5.50 1.66
C ALA A 213 -38.58 -4.30 2.61
N SER A 214 -37.54 -3.77 3.18
CA SER A 214 -37.58 -2.68 4.17
C SER A 214 -37.56 -1.28 3.55
N GLY A 215 -36.99 -1.13 2.35
CA GLY A 215 -36.71 0.17 1.73
C GLY A 215 -35.50 0.88 2.33
N LEU A 216 -34.73 0.20 3.18
CA LEU A 216 -33.53 0.75 3.84
C LEU A 216 -32.28 0.05 3.36
N THR A 217 -31.24 0.82 3.03
CA THR A 217 -29.93 0.25 2.73
C THR A 217 -29.35 -0.43 3.96
N PRO A 218 -28.97 -1.72 3.90
CA PRO A 218 -28.44 -2.45 5.04
C PRO A 218 -27.27 -1.72 5.70
N PHE A 219 -27.26 -1.69 7.02
CA PHE A 219 -26.21 -1.05 7.83
C PHE A 219 -25.96 0.45 7.56
N SER A 220 -26.88 1.14 6.87
CA SER A 220 -26.85 2.60 6.78
C SER A 220 -27.14 3.23 8.16
N GLY A 221 -26.84 4.53 8.31
CA GLY A 221 -27.15 5.27 9.55
C GLY A 221 -28.59 5.07 10.00
N PRO A 222 -29.60 5.35 9.13
CA PRO A 222 -31.02 5.14 9.46
C PRO A 222 -31.36 3.72 9.88
N THR A 223 -30.75 2.72 9.23
CA THR A 223 -30.96 1.31 9.58
C THR A 223 -30.42 0.99 10.98
N LEU A 224 -29.22 1.50 11.30
CA LEU A 224 -28.62 1.35 12.62
C LEU A 224 -29.42 2.07 13.70
N ASP A 225 -29.95 3.27 13.41
CA ASP A 225 -30.76 4.05 14.35
C ASP A 225 -32.04 3.30 14.79
N LEU A 226 -32.68 2.61 13.82
CA LEU A 226 -33.86 1.77 14.15
C LEU A 226 -33.49 0.54 14.98
N MET A 227 -32.28 -0.01 14.79
CA MET A 227 -31.83 -1.21 15.54
C MET A 227 -31.29 -0.90 16.94
N GLU A 228 -31.11 0.37 17.29
CA GLU A 228 -30.43 0.77 18.52
C GLU A 228 -31.31 0.60 19.79
N LYS A 229 -32.66 0.71 19.67
CA LYS A 229 -33.58 0.67 20.81
C LYS A 229 -34.78 -0.19 20.52
N ASP A 230 -35.04 -1.17 21.41
CA ASP A 230 -36.25 -2.01 21.44
C ASP A 230 -36.66 -2.56 20.06
N PHE A 231 -35.66 -2.98 19.27
CA PHE A 231 -35.88 -3.43 17.90
C PHE A 231 -36.57 -4.82 17.87
N SER A 232 -37.75 -4.87 17.28
CA SER A 232 -38.48 -6.14 17.02
C SER A 232 -39.64 -5.93 16.04
N VAL A 233 -40.16 -7.02 15.47
CA VAL A 233 -41.40 -7.00 14.68
C VAL A 233 -42.57 -6.38 15.47
N ALA A 234 -42.75 -6.78 16.73
CA ALA A 234 -43.82 -6.27 17.57
C ALA A 234 -43.75 -4.76 17.77
N ARG A 235 -42.55 -4.24 17.99
CA ARG A 235 -42.29 -2.78 18.12
C ARG A 235 -42.66 -2.02 16.85
N ILE A 236 -42.19 -2.47 15.68
CA ILE A 236 -42.49 -1.80 14.40
C ILE A 236 -43.97 -1.94 14.04
N ARG A 237 -44.60 -3.05 14.38
CA ARG A 237 -46.04 -3.25 14.20
C ARG A 237 -46.87 -2.32 15.09
N GLY A 238 -46.48 -2.10 16.35
CA GLY A 238 -47.18 -1.30 17.33
C GLY A 238 -47.00 0.21 17.22
N ILE A 239 -45.85 0.68 16.69
CA ILE A 239 -45.58 2.13 16.57
C ILE A 239 -46.55 2.80 15.60
N ARG A 240 -47.04 4.02 15.92
CA ARG A 240 -47.92 4.80 15.01
C ARG A 240 -47.13 5.19 13.75
N LEU A 241 -47.80 5.16 12.60
CA LEU A 241 -47.19 5.47 11.31
C LEU A 241 -46.51 6.86 11.32
N ASP A 242 -47.19 7.90 11.82
CA ASP A 242 -46.65 9.26 11.91
C ASP A 242 -45.38 9.35 12.77
N THR A 243 -45.32 8.54 13.83
CA THR A 243 -44.14 8.48 14.71
C THR A 243 -42.96 7.81 13.99
N LEU A 244 -43.24 6.73 13.25
CA LEU A 244 -42.21 6.05 12.44
C LEU A 244 -41.68 6.97 11.33
N VAL A 245 -42.57 7.66 10.62
CA VAL A 245 -42.21 8.67 9.60
C VAL A 245 -41.32 9.78 10.20
N ARG A 246 -41.71 10.30 11.37
CA ARG A 246 -40.93 11.34 12.06
C ARG A 246 -39.53 10.84 12.44
N HIS A 247 -39.42 9.60 12.90
CA HIS A 247 -38.16 8.98 13.24
C HIS A 247 -37.27 8.84 12.00
N LEU A 248 -37.82 8.34 10.88
CA LEU A 248 -37.10 8.21 9.60
C LEU A 248 -36.67 9.56 9.02
N LYS A 249 -37.49 10.62 9.16
CA LYS A 249 -37.13 12.00 8.81
C LYS A 249 -35.95 12.49 9.63
N GLY A 250 -35.94 12.23 10.94
CA GLY A 250 -34.83 12.56 11.83
C GLY A 250 -33.52 11.89 11.42
N SER A 251 -33.59 10.66 10.92
CA SER A 251 -32.44 9.91 10.38
C SER A 251 -32.13 10.26 8.90
N ARG A 252 -32.73 11.29 8.34
CA ARG A 252 -32.51 11.80 6.96
C ARG A 252 -32.79 10.76 5.86
N VAL A 253 -33.78 9.91 6.05
CA VAL A 253 -34.23 8.95 5.03
C VAL A 253 -34.90 9.70 3.88
N GLN A 254 -34.55 9.35 2.65
CA GLN A 254 -35.29 9.82 1.47
C GLN A 254 -36.62 9.07 1.40
N LYS A 255 -37.73 9.79 1.11
CA LYS A 255 -39.09 9.25 1.03
C LYS A 255 -39.51 8.44 2.29
N PRO A 256 -39.46 9.07 3.47
CA PRO A 256 -39.70 8.38 4.74
C PRO A 256 -41.09 7.78 4.88
N GLU A 257 -42.08 8.33 4.19
CA GLU A 257 -43.48 7.83 4.12
C GLU A 257 -43.51 6.46 3.42
N ASP A 258 -42.87 6.33 2.27
CA ASP A 258 -42.79 5.08 1.50
C ASP A 258 -42.03 4.00 2.28
N VAL A 259 -40.94 4.36 2.94
CA VAL A 259 -40.14 3.45 3.77
C VAL A 259 -40.93 3.01 4.99
N ALA A 260 -41.67 3.91 5.65
CA ALA A 260 -42.51 3.58 6.79
C ALA A 260 -43.65 2.61 6.41
N ALA A 261 -44.26 2.82 5.23
CA ALA A 261 -45.28 1.91 4.71
C ALA A 261 -44.74 0.51 4.46
N LYS A 262 -43.55 0.40 3.80
CA LYS A 262 -42.89 -0.88 3.59
C LYS A 262 -42.50 -1.59 4.88
N LEU A 263 -41.99 -0.86 5.87
CA LEU A 263 -41.66 -1.44 7.20
C LEU A 263 -42.89 -1.95 7.92
N LYS A 264 -44.03 -1.26 7.81
CA LYS A 264 -45.33 -1.70 8.36
C LYS A 264 -45.82 -2.95 7.68
N ASP A 265 -45.79 -2.96 6.35
CA ASP A 265 -46.22 -4.13 5.57
C ASP A 265 -45.33 -5.35 5.90
N LEU A 266 -44.00 -5.17 5.90
CA LEU A 266 -43.07 -6.22 6.30
C LEU A 266 -43.36 -6.73 7.72
N ALA A 267 -43.61 -5.82 8.68
CA ALA A 267 -43.89 -6.19 10.05
C ALA A 267 -45.24 -6.95 10.19
N GLN A 268 -46.25 -6.61 9.40
CA GLN A 268 -47.52 -7.31 9.39
C GLN A 268 -47.39 -8.73 8.84
N ASN A 269 -46.53 -8.92 7.85
CA ASN A 269 -46.33 -10.19 7.16
C ASN A 269 -45.20 -11.06 7.79
N THR A 270 -44.60 -10.62 8.89
CA THR A 270 -43.52 -11.35 9.57
C THR A 270 -44.05 -11.93 10.91
N LEU A 271 -43.69 -13.17 11.22
CA LEU A 271 -44.00 -13.78 12.50
C LEU A 271 -43.36 -13.01 13.67
N ILE A 272 -44.13 -12.80 14.73
CA ILE A 272 -43.60 -12.17 15.95
C ILE A 272 -42.74 -13.19 16.68
N PRO A 273 -41.49 -12.85 17.05
CA PRO A 273 -40.66 -13.73 17.87
C PRO A 273 -41.27 -13.97 19.26
N VAL A 274 -40.89 -15.06 19.91
CA VAL A 274 -41.30 -15.40 21.25
C VAL A 274 -40.94 -14.24 22.20
N PRO A 275 -41.91 -13.70 22.98
CA PRO A 275 -41.70 -12.51 23.80
C PRO A 275 -40.51 -12.58 24.76
N GLU A 276 -40.23 -13.76 25.30
CA GLU A 276 -39.16 -14.00 26.27
C GLU A 276 -37.77 -13.82 25.70
N VAL A 277 -37.59 -14.03 24.38
CA VAL A 277 -36.28 -13.89 23.74
C VAL A 277 -36.00 -12.46 23.27
N VAL A 278 -37.05 -11.65 23.05
CA VAL A 278 -36.94 -10.29 22.48
C VAL A 278 -36.03 -9.37 23.31
N PRO A 279 -36.17 -9.25 24.65
CA PRO A 279 -35.36 -8.33 25.44
C PRO A 279 -33.88 -8.64 25.36
N TYR A 280 -33.51 -9.93 25.41
CA TYR A 280 -32.11 -10.34 25.31
C TYR A 280 -31.50 -10.01 23.94
N HIS A 281 -32.19 -10.40 22.85
CA HIS A 281 -31.67 -10.19 21.49
C HIS A 281 -31.68 -8.72 21.10
N SER A 282 -32.68 -7.93 21.52
CA SER A 282 -32.66 -6.47 21.33
C SER A 282 -31.51 -5.80 22.05
N HIS A 283 -31.25 -6.16 23.31
CA HIS A 283 -30.08 -5.65 24.05
C HIS A 283 -28.77 -6.05 23.39
N SER A 284 -28.62 -7.33 23.00
CA SER A 284 -27.48 -7.86 22.29
C SER A 284 -27.24 -7.14 20.96
N LEU A 285 -28.32 -6.85 20.21
CA LEU A 285 -28.25 -6.08 18.96
C LEU A 285 -27.77 -4.65 19.19
N ALA A 286 -28.32 -3.95 20.20
CA ALA A 286 -27.92 -2.59 20.53
C ALA A 286 -26.41 -2.48 20.84
N ILE A 287 -25.85 -3.42 21.59
CA ILE A 287 -24.40 -3.50 21.86
C ILE A 287 -23.61 -3.63 20.55
N LYS A 288 -24.04 -4.52 19.63
CA LYS A 288 -23.37 -4.74 18.35
C LYS A 288 -23.46 -3.53 17.42
N VAL A 289 -24.58 -2.81 17.45
CA VAL A 289 -24.74 -1.53 16.72
C VAL A 289 -23.77 -0.48 17.25
N GLY A 290 -23.67 -0.33 18.58
CA GLY A 290 -22.70 0.56 19.22
C GLY A 290 -21.25 0.21 18.84
N LEU A 291 -20.91 -1.09 18.87
CA LEU A 291 -19.58 -1.55 18.44
C LEU A 291 -19.32 -1.24 16.97
N MET A 292 -20.30 -1.44 16.07
CA MET A 292 -20.15 -1.10 14.65
C MET A 292 -19.89 0.40 14.44
N ARG A 293 -20.59 1.27 15.18
CA ARG A 293 -20.36 2.72 15.13
C ARG A 293 -18.94 3.08 15.56
N SER A 294 -18.47 2.49 16.66
CA SER A 294 -17.08 2.70 17.13
C SER A 294 -16.04 2.23 16.13
N ILE A 295 -16.25 1.07 15.50
CA ILE A 295 -15.36 0.56 14.44
C ILE A 295 -15.34 1.53 13.26
N ARG A 296 -16.46 2.07 12.82
CA ARG A 296 -16.54 3.03 11.71
C ARG A 296 -15.86 4.36 12.03
N GLN A 297 -15.96 4.83 13.26
CA GLN A 297 -15.20 6.00 13.73
C GLN A 297 -13.69 5.74 13.66
N GLY A 298 -13.25 4.57 14.15
CA GLY A 298 -11.85 4.16 14.06
C GLY A 298 -11.39 4.02 12.60
N LEU A 299 -12.19 3.45 11.71
CA LEU A 299 -11.88 3.37 10.28
C LEU A 299 -11.64 4.75 9.67
N PHE A 300 -12.53 5.71 9.95
CA PHE A 300 -12.39 7.07 9.44
C PHE A 300 -11.16 7.78 10.03
N ALA A 301 -10.86 7.57 11.31
CA ALA A 301 -9.65 8.12 11.93
C ALA A 301 -8.37 7.60 11.24
N GLU A 302 -8.28 6.28 10.99
CA GLU A 302 -7.13 5.71 10.27
C GLU A 302 -7.06 6.21 8.81
N GLU A 303 -8.19 6.41 8.14
CA GLU A 303 -8.24 6.99 6.80
C GLU A 303 -7.75 8.46 6.79
N CYS A 304 -8.03 9.23 7.84
CA CYS A 304 -7.48 10.57 8.01
C CYS A 304 -5.95 10.54 8.18
N GLU A 305 -5.40 9.64 9.00
CA GLU A 305 -3.96 9.51 9.15
C GLU A 305 -3.29 9.06 7.84
N MET A 306 -3.89 8.12 7.12
CA MET A 306 -3.41 7.72 5.79
C MET A 306 -3.43 8.91 4.81
N ALA A 307 -4.46 9.74 4.85
CA ALA A 307 -4.57 10.94 4.01
C ALA A 307 -3.49 11.98 4.36
N ARG A 308 -3.31 12.25 5.67
CA ARG A 308 -2.28 13.17 6.17
C ARG A 308 -0.87 12.73 5.77
N GLY A 309 -0.60 11.43 5.79
CA GLY A 309 0.65 10.88 5.27
C GLY A 309 0.77 11.03 3.76
N LEU A 310 -0.24 10.62 3.02
CA LEU A 310 -0.21 10.61 1.55
C LEU A 310 0.01 12.00 0.95
N VAL A 311 -0.64 13.04 1.49
CA VAL A 311 -0.55 14.41 0.96
C VAL A 311 0.86 15.00 1.09
N GLN A 312 1.68 14.47 2.00
CA GLN A 312 3.07 14.85 2.20
C GLN A 312 4.06 14.06 1.31
N THR A 313 3.55 13.13 0.49
CA THR A 313 4.35 12.31 -0.41
C THR A 313 3.96 12.55 -1.87
N PRO A 314 4.85 12.27 -2.84
CA PRO A 314 4.49 12.27 -4.26
C PRO A 314 3.34 11.31 -4.61
N GLY A 315 2.99 10.39 -3.71
CA GLY A 315 1.83 9.51 -3.83
C GLY A 315 0.50 10.25 -3.92
N PHE A 316 0.42 11.50 -3.46
CA PHE A 316 -0.73 12.39 -3.66
C PHE A 316 -1.22 12.40 -5.11
N PHE A 317 -0.29 12.47 -6.07
CA PHE A 317 -0.64 12.56 -7.49
C PHE A 317 -1.41 11.35 -8.00
N LEU A 318 -1.29 10.18 -7.37
CA LEU A 318 -2.06 8.99 -7.75
C LEU A 318 -3.57 9.19 -7.58
N THR A 319 -3.99 10.08 -6.70
CA THR A 319 -5.41 10.40 -6.51
C THR A 319 -6.03 11.12 -7.71
N SER A 320 -5.22 11.62 -8.65
CA SER A 320 -5.69 12.17 -9.93
C SER A 320 -6.12 11.09 -10.93
N VAL A 321 -5.70 9.84 -10.73
CA VAL A 321 -6.15 8.72 -11.58
C VAL A 321 -7.63 8.45 -11.32
N PRO A 322 -8.48 8.33 -12.37
CA PRO A 322 -9.88 7.97 -12.21
C PRO A 322 -10.04 6.62 -11.50
N GLY A 323 -10.96 6.55 -10.57
CA GLY A 323 -11.16 5.34 -9.76
C GLY A 323 -10.20 5.18 -8.57
N LEU A 324 -9.11 5.94 -8.49
CA LEU A 324 -8.25 5.96 -7.31
C LEU A 324 -8.69 7.05 -6.33
N GLY A 325 -9.17 6.63 -5.16
CA GLY A 325 -9.40 7.49 -4.01
C GLY A 325 -8.18 7.56 -3.11
N VAL A 326 -8.25 8.42 -2.08
CA VAL A 326 -7.18 8.63 -1.09
C VAL A 326 -6.75 7.32 -0.43
N VAL A 327 -7.71 6.50 -0.01
CA VAL A 327 -7.45 5.22 0.69
C VAL A 327 -6.69 4.23 -0.20
N LEU A 328 -7.09 4.07 -1.48
CA LEU A 328 -6.41 3.16 -2.40
C LEU A 328 -4.99 3.64 -2.73
N ALA A 329 -4.84 4.93 -2.99
CA ALA A 329 -3.53 5.54 -3.24
C ALA A 329 -2.60 5.40 -2.02
N SER A 330 -3.10 5.70 -0.81
CA SER A 330 -2.35 5.53 0.43
C SER A 330 -1.95 4.08 0.66
N GLY A 331 -2.86 3.12 0.46
CA GLY A 331 -2.57 1.70 0.61
C GLY A 331 -1.48 1.20 -0.33
N ILE A 332 -1.46 1.67 -1.58
CA ILE A 332 -0.41 1.36 -2.54
C ILE A 332 0.92 1.99 -2.11
N VAL A 333 0.92 3.28 -1.82
CA VAL A 333 2.12 4.06 -1.49
C VAL A 333 2.76 3.61 -0.18
N SER A 334 1.95 3.34 0.85
CA SER A 334 2.45 2.87 2.15
C SER A 334 3.21 1.54 2.06
N GLU A 335 2.86 0.69 1.11
CA GLU A 335 3.47 -0.63 0.96
C GLU A 335 4.72 -0.64 0.07
N TYR A 336 4.80 0.20 -0.95
CA TYR A 336 6.03 0.27 -1.76
C TYR A 336 7.00 1.37 -1.31
N GLY A 337 6.53 2.38 -0.55
CA GLY A 337 7.36 3.47 -0.06
C GLY A 337 7.78 4.46 -1.14
N ASP A 338 9.00 4.99 -1.05
CA ASP A 338 9.54 5.90 -2.05
C ASP A 338 9.84 5.15 -3.36
N PRO A 339 9.27 5.60 -4.50
CA PRO A 339 9.53 4.99 -5.81
C PRO A 339 10.99 5.13 -6.26
N ALA A 340 11.75 6.09 -5.74
CA ALA A 340 13.17 6.26 -6.03
C ALA A 340 14.02 5.08 -5.50
N CYS A 341 13.56 4.42 -4.44
CA CYS A 341 14.25 3.24 -3.87
C CYS A 341 14.12 1.98 -4.73
N TRP A 342 13.38 2.03 -5.83
CA TRP A 342 13.14 0.86 -6.68
C TRP A 342 13.89 0.99 -8.01
N PRO A 343 14.81 0.06 -8.34
CA PRO A 343 15.56 0.08 -9.59
C PRO A 343 14.65 0.01 -10.82
N SER A 344 13.60 -0.83 -10.75
CA SER A 344 12.67 -1.01 -11.87
C SER A 344 11.23 -1.31 -11.45
N THR A 345 10.28 -1.09 -12.36
CA THR A 345 8.89 -1.51 -12.18
C THR A 345 8.74 -3.04 -12.10
N ASN A 346 9.64 -3.80 -12.74
CA ASN A 346 9.59 -5.26 -12.69
C ASN A 346 9.90 -5.78 -11.28
N GLU A 347 10.81 -5.15 -10.56
CA GLU A 347 11.11 -5.49 -9.16
C GLU A 347 9.96 -5.14 -8.23
N MET A 348 9.35 -3.96 -8.41
CA MET A 348 8.12 -3.61 -7.69
C MET A 348 6.99 -4.64 -7.96
N ALA A 349 6.83 -5.07 -9.21
CA ALA A 349 5.81 -6.06 -9.59
C ALA A 349 6.12 -7.45 -9.03
N SER A 350 7.39 -7.82 -8.96
CA SER A 350 7.86 -9.05 -8.32
C SER A 350 7.61 -9.02 -6.80
N TYR A 351 7.94 -7.89 -6.15
CA TYR A 351 7.67 -7.67 -4.73
C TYR A 351 6.18 -7.74 -4.40
N ALA A 352 5.34 -7.16 -5.26
CA ALA A 352 3.89 -7.26 -5.14
C ALA A 352 3.33 -8.65 -5.47
N GLY A 353 4.11 -9.55 -6.08
CA GLY A 353 3.66 -10.88 -6.48
C GLY A 353 2.60 -10.87 -7.59
N ILE A 354 2.62 -9.86 -8.46
CA ILE A 354 1.72 -9.76 -9.60
C ILE A 354 2.32 -10.27 -10.92
N VAL A 355 3.56 -10.78 -10.86
CA VAL A 355 4.26 -11.43 -11.97
C VAL A 355 4.37 -12.93 -11.68
N PRO A 356 3.94 -13.80 -12.60
CA PRO A 356 4.13 -15.23 -12.43
C PRO A 356 5.62 -15.59 -12.40
N ARG A 357 5.97 -16.65 -11.71
CA ARG A 357 7.31 -17.25 -11.83
C ARG A 357 7.49 -17.77 -13.24
N GLU A 358 8.64 -17.52 -13.85
CA GLU A 358 9.01 -18.07 -15.15
C GLU A 358 10.07 -19.14 -14.98
N TYR A 359 9.88 -20.25 -15.66
CA TYR A 359 10.82 -21.36 -15.70
C TYR A 359 11.27 -21.53 -17.15
N GLN A 360 12.57 -21.42 -17.39
CA GLN A 360 13.17 -21.67 -18.70
C GLN A 360 14.25 -22.74 -18.53
N SER A 361 14.06 -23.86 -19.21
CA SER A 361 15.04 -24.93 -19.36
C SER A 361 15.14 -25.26 -20.84
N GLY A 362 16.36 -25.49 -21.35
CA GLY A 362 16.57 -25.84 -22.76
C GLY A 362 17.18 -24.76 -23.63
N GLY A 363 17.79 -23.72 -23.03
CA GLY A 363 18.53 -22.69 -23.75
C GLY A 363 17.68 -21.48 -24.19
N PRO A 364 18.30 -20.49 -24.87
CA PRO A 364 17.65 -19.21 -25.19
C PRO A 364 16.50 -19.33 -26.20
N ASP A 365 16.45 -20.39 -26.99
CA ASP A 365 15.42 -20.61 -28.00
C ASP A 365 14.14 -21.27 -27.45
N CYS A 366 14.15 -21.70 -26.20
CA CYS A 366 12.98 -22.27 -25.55
C CYS A 366 12.14 -21.18 -24.88
N ALA A 367 10.84 -21.11 -25.23
CA ALA A 367 9.93 -20.18 -24.57
C ALA A 367 9.79 -20.46 -23.07
N PRO A 368 9.87 -19.46 -22.18
CA PRO A 368 9.70 -19.65 -20.75
C PRO A 368 8.29 -20.14 -20.41
N VAL A 369 8.20 -21.12 -19.53
CA VAL A 369 6.95 -21.63 -19.00
C VAL A 369 6.53 -20.76 -17.81
N LYS A 370 5.34 -20.17 -17.88
CA LYS A 370 4.78 -19.35 -16.80
C LYS A 370 4.19 -20.25 -15.71
N GLY A 371 4.71 -20.10 -14.51
CA GLY A 371 4.23 -20.79 -13.32
C GLY A 371 3.12 -20.04 -12.59
N LYS A 372 2.86 -20.45 -11.37
CA LYS A 372 1.91 -19.78 -10.46
C LYS A 372 2.48 -18.46 -9.94
N LEU A 373 1.59 -17.56 -9.48
CA LEU A 373 2.00 -16.35 -8.76
C LEU A 373 2.74 -16.74 -7.46
N PRO A 374 3.79 -15.99 -7.08
CA PRO A 374 4.54 -16.26 -5.86
C PRO A 374 3.66 -16.10 -4.62
N LEU A 375 3.85 -16.98 -3.64
CA LEU A 375 3.19 -16.92 -2.33
C LEU A 375 4.01 -16.11 -1.32
N ASP A 376 5.29 -15.93 -1.57
CA ASP A 376 6.30 -15.25 -0.75
C ASP A 376 6.43 -13.75 -1.11
N ALA A 377 5.34 -13.13 -1.54
CA ALA A 377 5.30 -11.74 -1.98
C ALA A 377 4.52 -10.84 -0.99
N ASN A 378 4.56 -9.54 -1.20
CA ASN A 378 3.76 -8.60 -0.42
C ASN A 378 2.28 -8.68 -0.81
N HIS A 379 1.53 -9.52 -0.07
CA HIS A 379 0.10 -9.71 -0.31
C HIS A 379 -0.73 -8.44 -0.08
N HIS A 380 -0.30 -7.54 0.81
CA HIS A 380 -1.00 -6.29 1.04
C HIS A 380 -0.93 -5.38 -0.18
N LEU A 381 0.27 -5.19 -0.74
CA LEU A 381 0.44 -4.42 -1.96
C LEU A 381 -0.33 -5.05 -3.14
N LYS A 382 -0.28 -6.38 -3.25
CA LYS A 382 -1.04 -7.12 -4.27
C LYS A 382 -2.54 -6.84 -4.17
N ASP A 383 -3.11 -6.94 -2.97
CA ASP A 383 -4.55 -6.70 -2.76
C ASP A 383 -4.94 -5.27 -3.12
N TRP A 384 -4.14 -4.28 -2.71
CA TRP A 384 -4.37 -2.88 -3.06
C TRP A 384 -4.31 -2.65 -4.56
N LEU A 385 -3.31 -3.20 -5.24
CA LEU A 385 -3.17 -3.08 -6.69
C LEU A 385 -4.33 -3.75 -7.45
N LEU A 386 -4.80 -4.91 -7.00
CA LEU A 386 -5.94 -5.60 -7.65
C LEU A 386 -7.26 -4.85 -7.44
N GLN A 387 -7.49 -4.27 -6.25
CA GLN A 387 -8.64 -3.40 -5.99
C GLN A 387 -8.55 -2.13 -6.83
N ALA A 388 -7.40 -1.47 -6.85
CA ALA A 388 -7.18 -0.28 -7.65
C ALA A 388 -7.39 -0.55 -9.15
N ALA A 389 -6.86 -1.67 -9.66
CA ALA A 389 -7.03 -2.07 -11.04
C ALA A 389 -8.51 -2.27 -11.42
N TYR A 390 -9.31 -2.84 -10.53
CA TYR A 390 -10.75 -2.95 -10.72
C TYR A 390 -11.42 -1.57 -10.82
N HIS A 391 -11.18 -0.70 -9.84
CA HIS A 391 -11.79 0.64 -9.82
C HIS A 391 -11.37 1.49 -11.02
N VAL A 392 -10.09 1.49 -11.36
CA VAL A 392 -9.58 2.21 -12.55
C VAL A 392 -10.18 1.64 -13.84
N GLY A 393 -10.34 0.32 -13.93
CA GLY A 393 -10.90 -0.35 -15.10
C GLY A 393 -12.41 -0.20 -15.27
N THR A 394 -13.12 0.21 -14.21
CA THR A 394 -14.58 0.37 -14.22
C THR A 394 -15.04 1.83 -14.11
N THR A 395 -14.12 2.76 -13.84
CA THR A 395 -14.44 4.19 -13.69
C THR A 395 -14.03 4.97 -14.94
N PRO A 396 -14.99 5.52 -15.68
CA PRO A 396 -14.69 6.36 -16.83
C PRO A 396 -14.03 7.68 -16.40
N HIS A 397 -13.24 8.27 -17.28
CA HIS A 397 -12.54 9.50 -16.99
C HIS A 397 -13.48 10.72 -17.08
N PRO A 398 -13.62 11.53 -16.01
CA PRO A 398 -14.59 12.63 -16.00
C PRO A 398 -14.29 13.71 -17.05
N ALA A 399 -13.02 13.98 -17.34
CA ALA A 399 -12.61 14.98 -18.33
C ALA A 399 -12.82 14.51 -19.77
N TRP A 400 -12.87 13.21 -20.04
CA TRP A 400 -12.96 12.68 -21.42
C TRP A 400 -14.24 13.11 -22.12
N ARG A 401 -15.35 13.08 -21.38
CA ARG A 401 -16.67 13.47 -21.91
C ARG A 401 -16.83 14.98 -22.06
N LYS A 402 -16.07 15.77 -21.31
CA LYS A 402 -16.17 17.24 -21.32
C LYS A 402 -15.28 17.89 -22.38
N LEU A 403 -14.16 17.30 -22.71
CA LEU A 403 -13.13 17.90 -23.54
C LEU A 403 -13.08 17.35 -24.98
N ASP A 404 -13.96 16.40 -25.33
CA ASP A 404 -13.98 15.75 -26.65
C ASP A 404 -12.58 15.29 -27.12
N LEU A 405 -11.83 14.69 -26.18
CA LEU A 405 -10.46 14.25 -26.44
C LEU A 405 -10.44 13.07 -27.41
N PRO A 406 -9.43 12.98 -28.29
CA PRO A 406 -9.32 11.86 -29.23
C PRO A 406 -9.19 10.52 -28.50
N GLY A 407 -10.03 9.58 -28.89
CA GLY A 407 -10.17 8.28 -28.23
C GLY A 407 -11.37 8.22 -27.30
N ASN A 408 -11.86 7.02 -27.03
CA ASN A 408 -13.12 6.85 -26.32
C ASN A 408 -12.97 6.93 -24.79
N GLU A 409 -11.80 6.59 -24.25
CA GLU A 409 -11.55 6.56 -22.82
C GLU A 409 -10.04 6.55 -22.49
N HIS A 410 -9.70 6.74 -21.23
CA HIS A 410 -8.30 6.74 -20.80
C HIS A 410 -7.65 5.33 -20.88
N GLN A 411 -6.33 5.29 -21.08
CA GLN A 411 -5.58 4.08 -21.40
C GLN A 411 -5.79 2.91 -20.45
N LEU A 412 -5.85 3.15 -19.13
CA LEU A 412 -6.03 2.08 -18.14
C LEU A 412 -7.43 1.45 -18.23
N TYR A 413 -8.46 2.27 -18.43
CA TYR A 413 -9.83 1.79 -18.64
C TYR A 413 -9.91 0.94 -19.92
N MET A 414 -9.42 1.46 -21.03
CA MET A 414 -9.42 0.74 -22.31
C MET A 414 -8.60 -0.56 -22.24
N HIS A 415 -7.47 -0.55 -21.54
CA HIS A 415 -6.67 -1.74 -21.32
C HIS A 415 -7.44 -2.79 -20.51
N TYR A 416 -8.09 -2.40 -19.41
CA TYR A 416 -8.91 -3.28 -18.59
C TYR A 416 -10.02 -3.93 -19.41
N GLN A 417 -10.83 -3.15 -20.10
CA GLN A 417 -11.95 -3.63 -20.92
C GLN A 417 -11.48 -4.60 -22.02
N ARG A 418 -10.39 -4.27 -22.71
CA ARG A 418 -9.83 -5.12 -23.77
C ARG A 418 -9.34 -6.47 -23.25
N VAL A 419 -8.67 -6.49 -22.12
CA VAL A 419 -8.14 -7.74 -21.53
C VAL A 419 -9.26 -8.57 -20.91
N GLU A 420 -10.28 -7.93 -20.30
CA GLU A 420 -11.46 -8.63 -19.77
C GLU A 420 -12.21 -9.39 -20.86
N MET A 421 -12.44 -8.75 -22.01
CA MET A 421 -13.10 -9.39 -23.16
C MET A 421 -12.32 -10.57 -23.74
N ARG A 422 -10.97 -10.57 -23.63
CA ARG A 422 -10.13 -11.61 -24.25
C ARG A 422 -9.81 -12.76 -23.31
N GLU A 423 -9.47 -12.48 -22.05
CA GLU A 423 -8.76 -13.43 -21.18
C GLU A 423 -9.39 -13.59 -19.79
N GLY A 424 -10.33 -12.74 -19.38
CA GLY A 424 -10.89 -12.72 -18.02
C GLY A 424 -9.87 -12.43 -16.92
N ARG A 425 -8.67 -11.92 -17.26
CA ARG A 425 -7.55 -11.63 -16.33
C ARG A 425 -7.20 -10.16 -16.26
N SER A 426 -8.15 -9.31 -16.57
CA SER A 426 -7.99 -7.86 -16.68
C SER A 426 -7.34 -7.22 -15.43
N ARG A 427 -7.72 -7.63 -14.22
CA ARG A 427 -7.21 -7.03 -12.97
C ARG A 427 -5.69 -7.15 -12.84
N LEU A 428 -5.12 -8.31 -13.10
CA LEU A 428 -3.68 -8.54 -12.94
C LEU A 428 -2.85 -7.75 -13.95
N SER A 429 -3.29 -7.77 -15.21
CA SER A 429 -2.64 -7.02 -16.30
C SER A 429 -2.72 -5.51 -16.07
N THR A 430 -3.89 -5.01 -15.65
CA THR A 430 -4.10 -3.60 -15.34
C THR A 430 -3.34 -3.18 -14.09
N ALA A 431 -3.22 -4.04 -13.07
CA ALA A 431 -2.40 -3.80 -11.88
C ALA A 431 -0.92 -3.57 -12.24
N LYS A 432 -0.37 -4.35 -13.17
CA LYS A 432 1.00 -4.15 -13.67
C LYS A 432 1.16 -2.84 -14.43
N SER A 433 0.19 -2.48 -15.28
CA SER A 433 0.18 -1.21 -16.00
C SER A 433 0.02 -0.01 -15.06
N LEU A 434 -0.87 -0.13 -14.07
CA LEU A 434 -1.07 0.87 -13.03
C LEU A 434 0.20 1.10 -12.22
N LEU A 435 0.90 0.04 -11.82
CA LEU A 435 2.13 0.14 -11.05
C LEU A 435 3.22 0.91 -11.82
N ARG A 436 3.34 0.68 -13.13
CA ARG A 436 4.25 1.42 -14.00
C ARG A 436 3.92 2.91 -14.05
N ILE A 437 2.63 3.23 -14.20
CA ILE A 437 2.14 4.61 -14.22
C ILE A 437 2.34 5.26 -12.85
N ALA A 438 2.00 4.57 -11.77
CA ALA A 438 2.18 5.05 -10.41
C ALA A 438 3.65 5.42 -10.13
N ARG A 439 4.60 4.55 -10.51
CA ARG A 439 6.03 4.84 -10.36
C ARG A 439 6.45 6.09 -11.16
N ALA A 440 5.97 6.24 -12.40
CA ALA A 440 6.29 7.42 -13.20
C ALA A 440 5.69 8.70 -12.61
N MET A 441 4.41 8.68 -12.22
CA MET A 441 3.73 9.83 -11.63
C MET A 441 4.36 10.29 -10.32
N THR A 442 4.72 9.36 -9.43
CA THR A 442 5.34 9.68 -8.14
C THR A 442 6.78 10.18 -8.30
N ARG A 443 7.57 9.60 -9.23
CA ARG A 443 8.90 10.09 -9.57
C ARG A 443 8.86 11.50 -10.15
N ASP A 444 7.98 11.73 -11.11
CA ASP A 444 7.90 12.97 -11.88
C ASP A 444 7.01 14.02 -11.18
N GLN A 445 6.39 13.68 -10.05
CA GLN A 445 5.51 14.52 -9.22
C GLN A 445 4.43 15.24 -10.02
N ARG A 446 3.73 14.52 -10.88
CA ARG A 446 2.70 15.09 -11.78
C ARG A 446 1.42 14.28 -11.79
N ILE A 447 0.32 14.97 -12.15
CA ILE A 447 -0.99 14.35 -12.31
C ILE A 447 -1.01 13.32 -13.45
N TYR A 448 -2.02 12.47 -13.43
CA TYR A 448 -2.27 11.49 -14.48
C TYR A 448 -2.62 12.16 -15.80
N LEU A 449 -1.84 11.90 -16.83
CA LEU A 449 -2.11 12.34 -18.21
C LEU A 449 -2.52 11.12 -19.05
N PRO A 450 -3.79 10.99 -19.40
CA PRO A 450 -4.33 9.78 -20.04
C PRO A 450 -3.98 9.64 -21.53
N SER A 451 -3.49 10.69 -22.17
CA SER A 451 -3.19 10.73 -23.59
C SER A 451 -1.90 11.50 -23.88
N ASN A 452 -1.17 11.06 -24.92
CA ASN A 452 -0.01 11.79 -25.42
C ASN A 452 -0.38 13.18 -25.97
N ALA A 453 -1.62 13.39 -26.39
CA ALA A 453 -2.11 14.70 -26.83
C ALA A 453 -2.11 15.76 -25.72
N LEU A 454 -2.14 15.32 -24.45
CA LEU A 454 -2.03 16.18 -23.27
C LEU A 454 -0.61 16.23 -22.68
N ASN A 455 0.38 15.61 -23.35
CA ASN A 455 1.75 15.64 -22.86
C ASN A 455 2.40 16.98 -23.21
N PRO A 456 2.74 17.82 -22.23
CA PRO A 456 3.36 19.12 -22.47
C PRO A 456 4.72 19.05 -23.16
N LEU A 457 5.42 17.91 -23.07
CA LEU A 457 6.69 17.70 -23.75
C LEU A 457 6.53 17.33 -25.25
N ALA A 458 5.36 16.86 -25.67
CA ALA A 458 5.06 16.47 -27.05
C ALA A 458 4.52 17.62 -27.89
N ALA A 459 4.08 18.69 -27.27
CA ALA A 459 3.62 19.89 -27.91
C ALA A 459 4.23 21.10 -27.19
N ASN A 460 4.48 22.20 -27.86
CA ASN A 460 4.65 23.50 -27.19
C ASN A 460 3.36 23.94 -26.45
N ALA A 461 2.70 23.02 -25.80
CA ALA A 461 1.29 22.94 -25.42
C ALA A 461 1.04 23.33 -23.96
N LEU A 462 2.03 23.87 -23.26
CA LEU A 462 1.82 24.47 -21.93
C LEU A 462 0.85 25.66 -21.95
N SER A 463 0.50 26.14 -23.15
CA SER A 463 -0.44 27.25 -23.37
C SER A 463 -1.73 26.86 -24.08
N THR A 464 -2.02 25.58 -24.31
CA THR A 464 -3.27 25.19 -24.99
C THR A 464 -4.42 25.15 -24.00
N GLU A 465 -5.52 25.77 -24.37
CA GLU A 465 -6.76 25.83 -23.60
C GLU A 465 -7.27 24.43 -23.13
N PRO A 466 -7.20 23.36 -23.96
CA PRO A 466 -7.60 22.01 -23.52
C PRO A 466 -6.74 21.44 -22.39
N TYR A 467 -5.45 21.76 -22.33
CA TYR A 467 -4.57 21.30 -21.26
C TYR A 467 -4.91 21.97 -19.93
N LEU A 468 -5.14 23.28 -19.94
CA LEU A 468 -5.55 24.03 -18.75
C LEU A 468 -6.92 23.57 -18.24
N GLU A 469 -7.88 23.38 -19.15
CA GLU A 469 -9.22 22.91 -18.78
C GLU A 469 -9.16 21.48 -18.20
N TYR A 470 -8.32 20.61 -18.75
CA TYR A 470 -8.05 19.29 -18.16
C TYR A 470 -7.58 19.41 -16.70
N HIS A 471 -6.63 20.29 -16.43
CA HIS A 471 -6.11 20.52 -15.08
C HIS A 471 -7.18 21.05 -14.12
N ARG A 472 -8.08 21.93 -14.57
CA ARG A 472 -9.23 22.40 -13.79
C ARG A 472 -10.17 21.27 -13.41
N ILE A 473 -10.55 20.43 -14.36
CA ILE A 473 -11.42 19.27 -14.11
C ILE A 473 -10.78 18.30 -13.10
N ILE A 474 -9.48 18.07 -13.22
CA ILE A 474 -8.73 17.24 -12.26
C ILE A 474 -8.69 17.91 -10.88
N ASN A 475 -8.48 19.21 -10.80
CA ASN A 475 -8.49 19.96 -9.55
C ASN A 475 -9.85 19.84 -8.83
N ASP A 476 -10.95 19.96 -9.55
CA ASP A 476 -12.29 19.77 -8.99
C ASP A 476 -12.46 18.36 -8.43
N SER A 477 -12.00 17.35 -9.17
CA SER A 477 -12.02 15.97 -8.74
C SER A 477 -11.16 15.75 -7.48
N LEU A 478 -9.96 16.31 -7.43
CA LEU A 478 -9.08 16.24 -6.26
C LEU A 478 -9.73 16.94 -5.07
N THR A 479 -10.23 18.14 -5.24
CA THR A 479 -10.93 18.89 -4.19
C THR A 479 -12.08 18.06 -3.60
N GLN A 480 -12.88 17.41 -4.43
CA GLN A 480 -13.96 16.54 -3.94
C GLN A 480 -13.45 15.31 -3.16
N LYS A 481 -12.35 14.70 -3.59
CA LYS A 481 -11.77 13.54 -2.91
C LYS A 481 -11.14 13.90 -1.56
N TRP A 482 -10.53 15.07 -1.47
CA TRP A 482 -9.75 15.49 -0.30
C TRP A 482 -10.53 16.25 0.75
N LYS A 483 -11.68 16.85 0.40
CA LYS A 483 -12.50 17.66 1.32
C LYS A 483 -13.00 16.94 2.58
N ALA A 484 -13.00 15.61 2.58
CA ALA A 484 -13.43 14.82 3.74
C ALA A 484 -12.36 14.72 4.83
N TYR A 485 -11.10 15.09 4.52
CA TYR A 485 -9.95 14.90 5.38
C TYR A 485 -9.46 16.23 5.93
N ASP A 486 -9.20 16.26 7.24
CA ASP A 486 -8.58 17.41 7.88
C ASP A 486 -7.06 17.39 7.64
N LEU A 487 -6.58 18.35 6.86
CA LEU A 487 -5.17 18.54 6.54
C LEU A 487 -4.53 19.69 7.33
N SER A 488 -5.23 20.23 8.32
CA SER A 488 -4.70 21.30 9.18
C SER A 488 -3.43 20.86 9.91
N GLY A 489 -2.51 21.80 10.11
CA GLY A 489 -1.24 21.55 10.77
C GLY A 489 -0.17 20.85 9.91
N ILE A 490 -0.45 20.57 8.63
CA ILE A 490 0.57 20.14 7.68
C ILE A 490 1.19 21.39 7.05
N PRO A 491 2.53 21.59 7.13
CA PRO A 491 3.19 22.72 6.48
C PRO A 491 2.95 22.75 4.97
N ASP A 492 2.74 23.94 4.40
CA ASP A 492 2.42 24.11 2.98
C ASP A 492 3.52 23.55 2.07
N GLU A 493 4.80 23.66 2.46
CA GLU A 493 5.93 23.10 1.71
C GLU A 493 5.88 21.58 1.61
N ARG A 494 5.23 20.91 2.57
CA ARG A 494 5.03 19.44 2.57
C ARG A 494 3.68 19.04 2.01
N ASN A 495 2.75 19.97 1.82
CA ASN A 495 1.41 19.69 1.34
C ASN A 495 1.36 19.69 -0.19
N CYS A 496 1.41 18.49 -0.80
CA CYS A 496 1.36 18.34 -2.25
C CYS A 496 0.07 18.90 -2.88
N PHE A 497 -1.04 18.97 -2.14
CA PHE A 497 -2.28 19.54 -2.64
C PHE A 497 -2.18 21.07 -2.77
N VAL A 498 -1.60 21.74 -1.78
CA VAL A 498 -1.33 23.19 -1.83
C VAL A 498 -0.38 23.51 -2.98
N ARG A 499 0.75 22.79 -3.07
CA ARG A 499 1.71 22.97 -4.17
C ARG A 499 1.08 22.77 -5.54
N TRP A 500 0.25 21.75 -5.69
CA TRP A 500 -0.51 21.53 -6.92
C TRP A 500 -1.43 22.70 -7.28
N GLN A 501 -2.14 23.27 -6.31
CA GLN A 501 -3.00 24.43 -6.55
C GLN A 501 -2.21 25.67 -6.97
N GLU A 502 -1.00 25.88 -6.42
CA GLU A 502 -0.11 26.97 -6.81
C GLU A 502 0.44 26.78 -8.24
N GLU A 503 0.82 25.57 -8.60
CA GLU A 503 1.21 25.22 -9.98
C GLU A 503 0.07 25.52 -10.96
N LEU A 504 -1.15 25.15 -10.62
CA LEU A 504 -2.33 25.41 -11.45
C LEU A 504 -2.57 26.93 -11.63
N LYS A 505 -2.43 27.73 -10.60
CA LYS A 505 -2.51 29.20 -10.68
C LYS A 505 -1.43 29.77 -11.60
N THR A 506 -0.21 29.25 -11.50
CA THR A 506 0.91 29.66 -12.33
C THR A 506 0.68 29.31 -13.80
N LEU A 507 0.18 28.12 -14.10
CA LEU A 507 -0.20 27.69 -15.45
C LEU A 507 -1.30 28.59 -16.04
N ALA A 508 -2.32 28.91 -15.26
CA ALA A 508 -3.40 29.81 -15.70
C ALA A 508 -2.89 31.22 -16.01
N LYS A 509 -2.01 31.76 -15.17
CA LYS A 509 -1.38 33.07 -15.38
C LYS A 509 -0.56 33.12 -16.66
N HIS A 510 0.24 32.08 -16.94
CA HIS A 510 1.01 31.95 -18.18
C HIS A 510 0.11 31.84 -19.42
N ALA A 511 -1.07 31.23 -19.29
CA ALA A 511 -2.06 31.13 -20.36
C ALA A 511 -2.90 32.40 -20.54
N GLY A 512 -2.67 33.47 -19.76
CA GLY A 512 -3.43 34.74 -19.84
C GLY A 512 -4.87 34.60 -19.36
N VAL A 513 -5.19 33.60 -18.54
CA VAL A 513 -6.53 33.32 -18.03
C VAL A 513 -6.57 33.67 -16.54
N ASP A 514 -7.46 34.56 -16.14
CA ASP A 514 -7.67 34.89 -14.72
C ASP A 514 -8.19 33.65 -13.96
N CYS A 515 -7.46 33.24 -12.93
CA CYS A 515 -7.92 32.26 -11.95
C CYS A 515 -8.90 32.96 -10.98
N LYS A 516 -10.21 32.85 -11.25
CA LYS A 516 -11.22 33.08 -10.22
C LYS A 516 -11.43 31.85 -9.37
#